data_566976d9aab1ecac4db2a131ed592c02
#
_entry.id   566976d9aab1ecac4db2a131ed592c02
#
_cell.length_a   1.000
_cell.length_b   1.000
_cell.length_c   1.000
_cell.angle_alpha   90.00
_cell.angle_beta   90.00
_cell.angle_gamma   90.00
#
_symmetry.space_group_name_H-M   'P 1'
#
loop_
_entity.id
_entity.type
_entity.pdbx_description
1 polymer ?
#
loop_
_entity_poly.entity_id
_entity_poly.type
_entity_poly.pdbx_seq_one_letter_code
_entity_poly.pdbx_strand_id
1 'polypeptide(L)'
;LPNKTQWWLVIPVGLIYAVIYYVIFRFVIQKMNYKTPGREDKEMQTSTVSTNELPFKVLDAMGGESNIKHLDACITRLRVEVNDKAKVDVQGLKDLGASGVLEVGNNMQAIFGPKSDQIKHNMQQIMDGKITSPEETTVIDEGDATTKVAQTGDAVIYAPITGELVDITEVPDKVFSEKMMGDGIAIKPDNGDVYAPFDGTVKMVFPTKHAIGIESEDGVELLIHFGLETVKLEGQGFDILVKENDNFVLGQPLMKVDLDYIKEHAESTITPIVVTNLNDRTLEVLQHGHVNHGDKAVLIK
;
A
#
# COMPACT_ATOMS: atom_id res chain seq x y z
N LEU A 1 -1.88 11.49 -62.66
CA LEU A 1 -3.28 11.12 -62.31
C LEU A 1 -3.52 11.47 -60.86
N PRO A 2 -4.17 12.60 -60.57
CA PRO A 2 -4.52 12.93 -59.18
C PRO A 2 -5.92 12.41 -58.87
N ASN A 3 -6.13 12.02 -57.60
CA ASN A 3 -7.43 11.84 -56.92
C ASN A 3 -8.29 10.64 -57.30
N LYS A 4 -7.79 9.41 -57.02
CA LYS A 4 -8.69 8.25 -56.85
C LYS A 4 -8.78 7.74 -55.43
N THR A 5 -8.19 8.37 -54.43
CA THR A 5 -8.35 8.03 -53.03
C THR A 5 -9.44 8.91 -52.44
N GLN A 6 -10.63 8.34 -52.23
CA GLN A 6 -11.73 9.00 -51.55
C GLN A 6 -11.44 9.00 -50.03
N TRP A 7 -10.43 9.73 -49.61
CA TRP A 7 -9.92 9.77 -48.22
C TRP A 7 -10.99 10.17 -47.21
N TRP A 8 -11.99 10.98 -47.66
CA TRP A 8 -13.11 11.40 -46.81
C TRP A 8 -14.02 10.24 -46.39
N LEU A 9 -14.01 9.09 -47.08
CA LEU A 9 -14.73 7.86 -46.70
C LEU A 9 -14.15 7.20 -45.43
N VAL A 10 -12.94 7.53 -45.06
CA VAL A 10 -12.33 7.00 -43.84
C VAL A 10 -13.14 7.41 -42.60
N ILE A 11 -13.69 8.62 -42.58
CA ILE A 11 -14.49 9.09 -41.45
C ILE A 11 -15.81 8.30 -41.28
N PRO A 12 -16.69 8.20 -42.29
CA PRO A 12 -17.92 7.44 -42.12
C PRO A 12 -17.68 5.94 -41.95
N VAL A 13 -16.65 5.35 -42.59
CA VAL A 13 -16.28 3.95 -42.38
C VAL A 13 -15.77 3.74 -40.95
N GLY A 14 -14.92 4.64 -40.44
CA GLY A 14 -14.45 4.59 -39.05
C GLY A 14 -15.59 4.66 -38.03
N LEU A 15 -16.56 5.51 -38.25
CA LEU A 15 -17.76 5.62 -37.39
C LEU A 15 -18.61 4.34 -37.41
N ILE A 16 -18.80 3.76 -38.61
CA ILE A 16 -19.51 2.46 -38.73
C ILE A 16 -18.81 1.38 -37.97
N TYR A 17 -17.47 1.24 -38.10
CA TYR A 17 -16.68 0.28 -37.33
C TYR A 17 -16.76 0.53 -35.83
N ALA A 18 -16.70 1.79 -35.37
CA ALA A 18 -16.81 2.13 -33.96
C ALA A 18 -18.16 1.67 -33.37
N VAL A 19 -19.25 1.88 -34.11
CA VAL A 19 -20.60 1.40 -33.70
C VAL A 19 -20.67 -0.12 -33.68
N ILE A 20 -20.13 -0.81 -34.69
CA ILE A 20 -20.10 -2.26 -34.76
C ILE A 20 -19.30 -2.84 -33.58
N TYR A 21 -18.11 -2.31 -33.32
CA TYR A 21 -17.29 -2.74 -32.17
C TYR A 21 -18.04 -2.49 -30.85
N TYR A 22 -18.63 -1.31 -30.65
CA TYR A 22 -19.39 -1.00 -29.46
C TYR A 22 -20.53 -2.00 -29.22
N VAL A 23 -21.30 -2.31 -30.25
CA VAL A 23 -22.44 -3.24 -30.15
C VAL A 23 -21.95 -4.66 -29.86
N ILE A 24 -20.91 -5.13 -30.58
CA ILE A 24 -20.36 -6.47 -30.39
C ILE A 24 -19.78 -6.59 -28.97
N PHE A 25 -18.94 -5.66 -28.53
CA PHE A 25 -18.34 -5.71 -27.19
C PHE A 25 -19.40 -5.63 -26.10
N ARG A 26 -20.39 -4.74 -26.23
CA ARG A 26 -21.50 -4.65 -25.28
C ARG A 26 -22.29 -5.96 -25.21
N PHE A 27 -22.58 -6.58 -26.35
CA PHE A 27 -23.30 -7.85 -26.42
C PHE A 27 -22.49 -9.00 -25.80
N VAL A 28 -21.22 -9.10 -26.17
CA VAL A 28 -20.32 -10.15 -25.66
C VAL A 28 -20.11 -10.01 -24.16
N ILE A 29 -19.86 -8.81 -23.66
CA ILE A 29 -19.67 -8.55 -22.22
C ILE A 29 -20.95 -8.89 -21.45
N GLN A 30 -22.13 -8.50 -21.95
CA GLN A 30 -23.42 -8.77 -21.27
C GLN A 30 -23.82 -10.24 -21.31
N LYS A 31 -23.64 -10.91 -22.46
CA LYS A 31 -24.16 -12.27 -22.67
C LYS A 31 -23.18 -13.36 -22.19
N MET A 32 -21.88 -13.12 -22.29
CA MET A 32 -20.85 -14.08 -21.89
C MET A 32 -20.25 -13.77 -20.51
N ASN A 33 -20.76 -12.70 -19.84
CA ASN A 33 -20.30 -12.26 -18.52
C ASN A 33 -18.76 -12.20 -18.42
N TYR A 34 -18.10 -11.72 -19.50
CA TYR A 34 -16.66 -11.54 -19.48
C TYR A 34 -16.30 -10.50 -18.41
N LYS A 35 -15.51 -10.94 -17.45
CA LYS A 35 -14.95 -10.11 -16.38
C LYS A 35 -13.84 -9.26 -16.98
N THR A 36 -14.17 -8.01 -17.30
CA THR A 36 -13.15 -7.02 -17.70
C THR A 36 -12.43 -6.50 -16.44
N PRO A 37 -11.15 -6.06 -16.55
CA PRO A 37 -10.44 -5.43 -15.42
C PRO A 37 -11.32 -4.34 -14.76
N GLY A 38 -11.57 -4.48 -13.45
CA GLY A 38 -12.48 -3.63 -12.68
C GLY A 38 -13.93 -4.16 -12.56
N ARG A 39 -14.26 -5.28 -13.22
CA ARG A 39 -15.54 -6.00 -13.07
C ARG A 39 -15.34 -7.44 -12.62
N GLU A 40 -14.20 -7.72 -12.05
CA GLU A 40 -14.00 -8.98 -11.33
C GLU A 40 -14.95 -8.95 -10.14
N ASP A 41 -15.80 -9.98 -10.01
CA ASP A 41 -16.47 -10.18 -8.73
C ASP A 41 -15.32 -10.37 -7.74
N LYS A 42 -15.07 -9.36 -6.94
CA LYS A 42 -14.46 -9.57 -5.65
C LYS A 42 -15.46 -10.42 -4.88
N GLU A 43 -15.53 -11.73 -5.17
CA GLU A 43 -15.77 -12.67 -4.11
C GLU A 43 -14.61 -12.45 -3.14
N MET A 44 -14.81 -11.48 -2.24
CA MET A 44 -14.27 -11.62 -0.92
C MET A 44 -14.84 -12.94 -0.39
N GLN A 45 -14.16 -14.03 -0.72
CA GLN A 45 -14.07 -15.12 0.22
C GLN A 45 -13.26 -14.52 1.38
N THR A 46 -13.95 -13.77 2.22
CA THR A 46 -13.59 -13.65 3.62
C THR A 46 -13.61 -15.07 4.16
N SER A 47 -12.52 -15.81 3.92
CA SER A 47 -12.12 -16.82 4.86
C SER A 47 -11.92 -16.01 6.15
N THR A 48 -12.81 -16.19 7.11
CA THR A 48 -12.68 -15.74 8.49
C THR A 48 -11.53 -16.52 9.14
N VAL A 49 -10.33 -16.30 8.61
CA VAL A 49 -9.10 -16.72 9.27
C VAL A 49 -8.94 -15.74 10.40
N SER A 50 -8.99 -16.21 11.65
CA SER A 50 -8.73 -15.35 12.78
C SER A 50 -7.35 -14.73 12.58
N THR A 51 -7.21 -13.47 12.88
CA THR A 51 -6.01 -12.67 12.69
C THR A 51 -4.78 -13.34 13.33
N ASN A 52 -5.01 -14.08 14.40
CA ASN A 52 -3.97 -14.82 15.13
C ASN A 52 -3.51 -16.09 14.40
N GLU A 53 -4.33 -16.67 13.52
CA GLU A 53 -3.97 -17.85 12.72
C GLU A 53 -3.22 -17.50 11.42
N LEU A 54 -3.32 -16.25 10.98
CA LEU A 54 -2.78 -15.82 9.69
C LEU A 54 -1.28 -16.13 9.54
N PRO A 55 -0.38 -15.82 10.50
CA PRO A 55 1.04 -16.13 10.37
C PRO A 55 1.34 -17.62 10.22
N PHE A 56 0.60 -18.49 10.93
CA PHE A 56 0.73 -19.95 10.81
C PHE A 56 0.33 -20.42 9.40
N LYS A 57 -0.81 -19.95 8.91
CA LYS A 57 -1.31 -20.34 7.57
C LYS A 57 -0.43 -19.78 6.44
N VAL A 58 0.14 -18.58 6.61
CA VAL A 58 1.11 -18.02 5.66
C VAL A 58 2.40 -18.85 5.67
N LEU A 59 2.87 -19.28 6.83
CA LEU A 59 4.03 -20.16 6.96
C LEU A 59 3.80 -21.50 6.25
N ASP A 60 2.62 -22.11 6.45
CA ASP A 60 2.23 -23.34 5.77
C ASP A 60 2.15 -23.13 4.25
N ALA A 61 1.53 -22.05 3.78
CA ALA A 61 1.42 -21.71 2.37
C ALA A 61 2.78 -21.42 1.71
N MET A 62 3.79 -21.00 2.47
CA MET A 62 5.18 -20.89 2.02
C MET A 62 5.92 -22.25 1.95
N GLY A 63 5.24 -23.35 2.30
CA GLY A 63 5.79 -24.71 2.29
C GLY A 63 6.34 -25.17 3.63
N GLY A 64 5.98 -24.49 4.71
CA GLY A 64 6.39 -24.78 6.09
C GLY A 64 7.77 -24.24 6.45
N GLU A 65 8.09 -24.29 7.75
CA GLU A 65 9.33 -23.74 8.30
C GLU A 65 10.59 -24.29 7.60
N SER A 66 10.64 -25.59 7.31
CA SER A 66 11.78 -26.24 6.64
C SER A 66 12.05 -25.70 5.23
N ASN A 67 11.08 -25.05 4.61
CA ASN A 67 11.19 -24.44 3.29
C ASN A 67 11.71 -23.01 3.34
N ILE A 68 11.64 -22.34 4.48
CA ILE A 68 12.11 -20.97 4.66
C ILE A 68 13.62 -20.95 4.81
N LYS A 69 14.31 -20.24 3.94
CA LYS A 69 15.76 -20.02 4.02
C LYS A 69 16.08 -18.65 4.61
N HIS A 70 15.32 -17.64 4.21
CA HIS A 70 15.44 -16.28 4.73
C HIS A 70 14.06 -15.63 4.75
N LEU A 71 13.74 -14.92 5.83
CA LEU A 71 12.47 -14.24 6.04
C LEU A 71 12.72 -12.77 6.30
N ASP A 72 12.15 -11.92 5.45
CA ASP A 72 12.21 -10.47 5.56
C ASP A 72 10.85 -9.87 5.19
N ALA A 73 10.62 -8.62 5.55
CA ALA A 73 9.46 -7.88 5.11
C ALA A 73 9.83 -6.42 4.85
N CYS A 74 9.17 -5.81 3.90
CA CYS A 74 9.02 -4.38 3.85
C CYS A 74 7.56 -4.04 4.14
N ILE A 75 7.24 -2.77 4.20
CA ILE A 75 5.92 -2.27 4.61
C ILE A 75 4.74 -2.90 3.84
N THR A 76 4.98 -3.42 2.65
CA THR A 76 3.94 -3.90 1.75
C THR A 76 4.08 -5.34 1.37
N ARG A 77 5.28 -5.93 1.55
CA ARG A 77 5.62 -7.25 1.03
C ARG A 77 6.30 -8.08 2.09
N LEU A 78 5.77 -9.27 2.31
CA LEU A 78 6.49 -10.35 2.94
C LEU A 78 7.46 -10.93 1.91
N ARG A 79 8.76 -10.90 2.19
CA ARG A 79 9.84 -11.40 1.32
C ARG A 79 10.40 -12.68 1.91
N VAL A 80 10.25 -13.78 1.21
CA VAL A 80 10.67 -15.09 1.68
C VAL A 80 11.59 -15.74 0.65
N GLU A 81 12.84 -15.98 1.00
CA GLU A 81 13.68 -16.87 0.22
C GLU A 81 13.37 -18.31 0.63
N VAL A 82 12.89 -19.12 -0.32
CA VAL A 82 12.51 -20.51 -0.09
C VAL A 82 13.56 -21.47 -0.65
N ASN A 83 13.69 -22.66 -0.04
CA ASN A 83 14.53 -23.71 -0.53
C ASN A 83 13.96 -24.33 -1.82
N ASP A 84 12.65 -24.52 -1.88
CA ASP A 84 11.92 -25.10 -2.99
C ASP A 84 10.62 -24.34 -3.26
N LYS A 85 10.59 -23.55 -4.35
CA LYS A 85 9.42 -22.77 -4.74
C LYS A 85 8.21 -23.63 -5.16
N ALA A 86 8.41 -24.88 -5.55
CA ALA A 86 7.31 -25.77 -5.91
C ALA A 86 6.42 -26.15 -4.72
N LYS A 87 6.91 -25.93 -3.49
CA LYS A 87 6.15 -26.14 -2.26
C LYS A 87 5.29 -24.95 -1.86
N VAL A 88 5.44 -23.81 -2.54
CA VAL A 88 4.71 -22.58 -2.19
C VAL A 88 3.33 -22.63 -2.84
N ASP A 89 2.30 -22.50 -2.02
CA ASP A 89 0.91 -22.35 -2.46
C ASP A 89 0.58 -20.88 -2.73
N VAL A 90 0.88 -20.45 -3.96
CA VAL A 90 0.62 -19.06 -4.40
C VAL A 90 -0.86 -18.70 -4.32
N GLN A 91 -1.76 -19.66 -4.62
CA GLN A 91 -3.19 -19.39 -4.53
C GLN A 91 -3.63 -19.30 -3.07
N GLY A 92 -3.14 -20.19 -2.22
CA GLY A 92 -3.38 -20.12 -0.76
C GLY A 92 -2.95 -18.79 -0.16
N LEU A 93 -1.82 -18.22 -0.58
CA LEU A 93 -1.38 -16.89 -0.14
C LEU A 93 -2.36 -15.77 -0.53
N LYS A 94 -2.93 -15.84 -1.76
CA LYS A 94 -3.95 -14.89 -2.19
C LYS A 94 -5.25 -15.06 -1.41
N ASP A 95 -5.66 -16.30 -1.16
CA ASP A 95 -6.86 -16.62 -0.36
C ASP A 95 -6.71 -16.18 1.10
N LEU A 96 -5.46 -16.06 1.60
CA LEU A 96 -5.12 -15.49 2.91
C LEU A 96 -5.03 -13.96 2.92
N GLY A 97 -5.31 -13.31 1.79
CA GLY A 97 -5.40 -11.85 1.69
C GLY A 97 -4.20 -11.16 1.05
N ALA A 98 -3.24 -11.90 0.46
CA ALA A 98 -2.22 -11.28 -0.36
C ALA A 98 -2.83 -10.73 -1.66
N SER A 99 -2.70 -9.42 -1.91
CA SER A 99 -3.18 -8.79 -3.16
C SER A 99 -2.40 -9.26 -4.39
N GLY A 100 -1.21 -9.83 -4.21
CA GLY A 100 -0.40 -10.42 -5.25
C GLY A 100 0.78 -11.19 -4.69
N VAL A 101 1.35 -12.09 -5.50
CA VAL A 101 2.59 -12.81 -5.18
C VAL A 101 3.52 -12.69 -6.37
N LEU A 102 4.71 -12.17 -6.14
CA LEU A 102 5.77 -12.03 -7.14
C LEU A 102 6.84 -13.10 -6.90
N GLU A 103 7.26 -13.79 -7.95
CA GLU A 103 8.32 -14.79 -7.91
C GLU A 103 9.58 -14.24 -8.58
N VAL A 104 10.68 -14.15 -7.85
CA VAL A 104 12.00 -13.76 -8.36
C VAL A 104 13.01 -14.86 -8.01
N GLY A 105 13.15 -15.83 -8.87
CA GLY A 105 13.95 -17.02 -8.57
C GLY A 105 13.32 -17.85 -7.44
N ASN A 106 14.05 -17.99 -6.33
CA ASN A 106 13.54 -18.61 -5.09
C ASN A 106 13.03 -17.58 -4.07
N ASN A 107 13.03 -16.29 -4.43
CA ASN A 107 12.45 -15.25 -3.58
C ASN A 107 10.98 -15.07 -3.91
N MET A 108 10.13 -15.35 -2.95
CA MET A 108 8.69 -15.13 -3.00
C MET A 108 8.37 -13.81 -2.30
N GLN A 109 7.60 -12.96 -2.96
CA GLN A 109 7.17 -11.68 -2.39
C GLN A 109 5.64 -11.64 -2.37
N ALA A 110 5.04 -11.86 -1.21
CA ALA A 110 3.60 -11.80 -1.01
C ALA A 110 3.20 -10.41 -0.50
N ILE A 111 2.27 -9.75 -1.18
CA ILE A 111 1.85 -8.38 -0.91
C ILE A 111 0.67 -8.42 0.07
N PHE A 112 0.95 -8.33 1.37
CA PHE A 112 -0.07 -8.25 2.43
C PHE A 112 -0.32 -6.81 2.90
N GLY A 113 0.29 -5.83 2.24
CA GLY A 113 0.20 -4.44 2.65
C GLY A 113 0.82 -4.20 4.03
N PRO A 114 0.27 -3.30 4.84
CA PRO A 114 0.82 -2.93 6.16
C PRO A 114 1.00 -4.10 7.13
N LYS A 115 0.25 -5.19 6.93
CA LYS A 115 0.35 -6.40 7.77
C LYS A 115 1.64 -7.21 7.54
N SER A 116 2.40 -6.93 6.47
CA SER A 116 3.57 -7.75 6.07
C SER A 116 4.64 -7.85 7.14
N ASP A 117 4.96 -6.75 7.82
CA ASP A 117 6.01 -6.74 8.86
C ASP A 117 5.56 -7.50 10.10
N GLN A 118 4.30 -7.36 10.51
CA GLN A 118 3.77 -8.10 11.65
C GLN A 118 3.62 -9.60 11.35
N ILE A 119 3.21 -9.96 10.13
CA ILE A 119 3.19 -11.36 9.69
C ILE A 119 4.61 -11.93 9.78
N LYS A 120 5.62 -11.22 9.27
CA LYS A 120 7.03 -11.62 9.35
C LYS A 120 7.47 -11.82 10.80
N HIS A 121 7.19 -10.84 11.67
CA HIS A 121 7.57 -10.90 13.09
C HIS A 121 6.96 -12.14 13.78
N ASN A 122 5.67 -12.37 13.60
CA ASN A 122 5.01 -13.54 14.19
C ASN A 122 5.49 -14.86 13.58
N MET A 123 5.72 -14.92 12.25
CA MET A 123 6.31 -16.10 11.61
C MET A 123 7.70 -16.40 12.19
N GLN A 124 8.53 -15.37 12.41
CA GLN A 124 9.86 -15.55 13.04
C GLN A 124 9.73 -16.12 14.46
N GLN A 125 8.78 -15.61 15.25
CA GLN A 125 8.54 -16.12 16.61
C GLN A 125 8.02 -17.56 16.62
N ILE A 126 7.21 -17.95 15.63
CA ILE A 126 6.75 -19.34 15.43
C ILE A 126 7.96 -20.24 15.11
N MET A 127 8.82 -19.83 14.18
CA MET A 127 10.02 -20.56 13.79
C MET A 127 11.04 -20.66 14.94
N ASP A 128 11.13 -19.62 15.79
CA ASP A 128 11.95 -19.63 17.01
C ASP A 128 11.35 -20.47 18.16
N GLY A 129 10.14 -21.03 17.98
CA GLY A 129 9.42 -21.81 18.99
C GLY A 129 8.90 -20.97 20.17
N LYS A 130 8.84 -19.64 20.02
CA LYS A 130 8.34 -18.73 21.07
C LYS A 130 6.81 -18.64 21.06
N ILE A 131 6.20 -18.89 19.92
CA ILE A 131 4.75 -18.95 19.72
C ILE A 131 4.43 -20.35 19.22
N THR A 132 3.63 -21.10 19.98
CA THR A 132 3.27 -22.49 19.66
C THR A 132 1.79 -22.64 19.32
N SER A 133 0.97 -21.62 19.59
CA SER A 133 -0.44 -21.61 19.29
C SER A 133 -0.92 -20.24 18.78
N PRO A 134 -2.01 -20.20 18.02
CA PRO A 134 -2.59 -18.93 17.54
C PRO A 134 -3.01 -17.96 18.65
N GLU A 135 -3.24 -18.46 19.87
CA GLU A 135 -3.62 -17.65 21.02
C GLU A 135 -2.44 -16.83 21.61
N GLU A 136 -1.20 -17.22 21.29
CA GLU A 136 0.04 -16.57 21.74
C GLU A 136 0.56 -15.52 20.73
N THR A 137 -0.02 -15.44 19.54
CA THR A 137 0.37 -14.42 18.57
C THR A 137 -0.02 -13.04 19.07
N THR A 138 0.90 -12.09 18.98
CA THR A 138 0.53 -10.67 19.11
C THR A 138 -0.56 -10.38 18.09
N VAL A 139 -1.67 -9.85 18.58
CA VAL A 139 -2.85 -9.54 17.75
C VAL A 139 -2.37 -8.72 16.56
N ILE A 140 -2.57 -9.25 15.37
CA ILE A 140 -2.51 -8.43 14.16
C ILE A 140 -3.78 -7.61 14.27
N ASP A 141 -3.67 -6.39 14.81
CA ASP A 141 -4.81 -5.50 14.92
C ASP A 141 -5.36 -5.31 13.51
N GLU A 142 -6.48 -5.98 13.25
CA GLU A 142 -7.36 -5.50 12.23
C GLU A 142 -7.86 -4.18 12.81
N GLY A 143 -7.22 -3.08 12.39
CA GLY A 143 -7.82 -1.78 12.62
C GLY A 143 -9.29 -1.96 12.28
N ASP A 144 -10.09 -1.93 13.32
CA ASP A 144 -11.49 -2.37 13.40
C ASP A 144 -12.26 -2.05 12.11
N ALA A 145 -12.44 -3.07 11.26
CA ALA A 145 -13.31 -2.99 10.10
C ALA A 145 -14.80 -2.98 10.50
N THR A 146 -15.09 -2.67 11.76
CA THR A 146 -16.43 -2.59 12.34
C THR A 146 -16.74 -1.20 12.88
N THR A 147 -16.49 -0.18 12.09
CA THR A 147 -17.39 0.97 11.97
C THR A 147 -17.09 1.57 10.59
N LYS A 148 -17.83 1.15 9.56
CA LYS A 148 -18.02 2.00 8.40
C LYS A 148 -18.70 3.27 8.89
N VAL A 149 -17.92 4.19 9.45
CA VAL A 149 -18.30 5.59 9.43
C VAL A 149 -18.42 5.88 7.94
N ALA A 150 -19.63 6.13 7.49
CA ALA A 150 -19.85 6.57 6.13
C ALA A 150 -18.96 7.80 5.95
N GLN A 151 -17.89 7.65 5.17
CA GLN A 151 -16.99 8.75 4.80
C GLN A 151 -17.83 9.68 3.91
N THR A 152 -18.53 10.61 4.53
CA THR A 152 -19.42 11.55 3.84
C THR A 152 -18.81 12.94 3.99
N GLY A 153 -18.15 13.40 2.95
CA GLY A 153 -17.63 14.76 2.87
C GLY A 153 -16.23 14.84 2.26
N ASP A 154 -15.88 16.03 1.81
CA ASP A 154 -14.54 16.35 1.35
C ASP A 154 -13.57 16.37 2.54
N ALA A 155 -12.41 15.72 2.43
CA ALA A 155 -11.35 15.74 3.43
C ALA A 155 -10.08 16.38 2.86
N VAL A 156 -9.45 17.26 3.62
CA VAL A 156 -8.20 17.91 3.23
C VAL A 156 -7.04 17.29 3.99
N ILE A 157 -6.02 16.84 3.26
CA ILE A 157 -4.75 16.40 3.81
C ILE A 157 -3.74 17.52 3.62
N TYR A 158 -3.13 17.97 4.72
CA TYR A 158 -2.07 18.96 4.72
C TYR A 158 -0.71 18.28 4.54
N ALA A 159 0.26 18.97 3.94
CA ALA A 159 1.61 18.46 3.78
C ALA A 159 2.24 18.13 5.15
N PRO A 160 2.61 16.86 5.41
CA PRO A 160 3.21 16.51 6.70
C PRO A 160 4.69 16.86 6.79
N ILE A 161 5.33 17.19 5.68
CA ILE A 161 6.78 17.42 5.58
C ILE A 161 7.02 18.64 4.68
N THR A 162 8.02 19.45 5.01
CA THR A 162 8.51 20.51 4.13
C THR A 162 9.44 19.92 3.07
N GLY A 163 9.20 20.22 1.79
CA GLY A 163 10.02 19.75 0.67
C GLY A 163 9.35 19.86 -0.70
N GLU A 164 9.89 19.17 -1.70
CA GLU A 164 9.35 19.13 -3.05
C GLU A 164 8.26 18.05 -3.15
N LEU A 165 7.00 18.47 -3.31
CA LEU A 165 5.87 17.59 -3.55
C LEU A 165 5.85 17.15 -5.01
N VAL A 166 5.83 15.85 -5.23
CA VAL A 166 5.80 15.19 -6.54
C VAL A 166 4.64 14.19 -6.60
N ASP A 167 4.28 13.80 -7.82
CA ASP A 167 3.27 12.76 -8.02
C ASP A 167 3.76 11.42 -7.47
N ILE A 168 2.85 10.62 -6.91
CA ILE A 168 3.18 9.30 -6.36
C ILE A 168 3.80 8.37 -7.42
N THR A 169 3.45 8.57 -8.69
CA THR A 169 3.98 7.79 -9.82
C THR A 169 5.46 8.05 -10.10
N GLU A 170 6.04 9.15 -9.56
CA GLU A 170 7.47 9.45 -9.67
C GLU A 170 8.33 8.69 -8.65
N VAL A 171 7.70 8.02 -7.69
CA VAL A 171 8.44 7.22 -6.68
C VAL A 171 9.09 6.02 -7.38
N PRO A 172 10.42 5.81 -7.24
CA PRO A 172 11.12 4.70 -7.89
C PRO A 172 10.89 3.35 -7.17
N ASP A 173 9.70 3.10 -6.71
CA ASP A 173 9.21 1.84 -6.18
C ASP A 173 7.82 1.55 -6.76
N LYS A 174 7.64 0.36 -7.36
CA LYS A 174 6.40 -0.02 -8.04
C LYS A 174 5.19 -0.13 -7.12
N VAL A 175 5.40 -0.42 -5.84
CA VAL A 175 4.28 -0.51 -4.89
C VAL A 175 3.61 0.84 -4.72
N PHE A 176 4.39 1.91 -4.72
CA PHE A 176 3.89 3.27 -4.62
C PHE A 176 3.50 3.82 -5.98
N SER A 177 4.39 3.72 -7.00
CA SER A 177 4.15 4.31 -8.31
C SER A 177 3.01 3.66 -9.10
N GLU A 178 2.76 2.36 -8.90
CA GLU A 178 1.61 1.65 -9.49
C GLU A 178 0.36 1.69 -8.58
N LYS A 179 0.40 2.48 -7.49
CA LYS A 179 -0.71 2.69 -6.52
C LYS A 179 -1.25 1.39 -5.91
N MET A 180 -0.40 0.39 -5.71
CA MET A 180 -0.80 -0.93 -5.19
C MET A 180 -1.29 -0.87 -3.73
N MET A 181 -0.92 0.19 -3.00
CA MET A 181 -1.30 0.42 -1.60
C MET A 181 -2.40 1.47 -1.42
N GLY A 182 -2.82 2.10 -2.50
CA GLY A 182 -3.70 3.25 -2.48
C GLY A 182 -3.12 4.39 -3.32
N ASP A 183 -3.79 5.52 -3.34
CA ASP A 183 -3.35 6.71 -4.06
C ASP A 183 -2.78 7.75 -3.09
N GLY A 184 -1.96 8.67 -3.58
CA GLY A 184 -1.30 9.65 -2.72
C GLY A 184 -0.37 10.58 -3.47
N ILE A 185 0.55 11.12 -2.69
CA ILE A 185 1.63 12.00 -3.14
C ILE A 185 2.96 11.47 -2.59
N ALA A 186 4.07 12.03 -3.05
CA ALA A 186 5.35 11.87 -2.40
C ALA A 186 6.02 13.22 -2.16
N ILE A 187 6.84 13.31 -1.13
CA ILE A 187 7.63 14.53 -0.84
C ILE A 187 9.10 14.15 -0.80
N LYS A 188 9.94 14.93 -1.50
CA LYS A 188 11.40 14.91 -1.31
C LYS A 188 11.71 15.86 -0.16
N PRO A 189 12.06 15.38 1.03
CA PRO A 189 12.13 16.21 2.23
C PRO A 189 13.35 17.13 2.25
N ASP A 190 13.16 18.37 2.72
CA ASP A 190 14.24 19.31 2.99
C ASP A 190 14.85 19.09 4.38
N ASN A 191 14.05 18.57 5.31
CA ASN A 191 14.45 18.25 6.68
C ASN A 191 13.76 16.94 7.14
N GLY A 192 14.08 16.49 8.35
CA GLY A 192 13.56 15.25 8.91
C GLY A 192 12.35 15.41 9.83
N ASP A 193 11.71 16.57 9.89
CA ASP A 193 10.57 16.78 10.77
C ASP A 193 9.26 16.34 10.06
N VAL A 194 8.50 15.47 10.71
CA VAL A 194 7.21 14.95 10.21
C VAL A 194 6.10 15.38 11.15
N TYR A 195 5.06 15.99 10.59
CA TYR A 195 3.94 16.57 11.32
C TYR A 195 2.61 15.92 10.93
N ALA A 196 1.63 15.98 11.82
CA ALA A 196 0.29 15.50 11.59
C ALA A 196 -0.40 16.29 10.46
N PRO A 197 -0.92 15.62 9.43
CA PRO A 197 -1.56 16.27 8.29
C PRO A 197 -3.07 16.55 8.47
N PHE A 198 -3.64 16.16 9.62
CA PHE A 198 -5.02 16.36 10.05
C PHE A 198 -5.13 16.05 11.55
N ASP A 199 -6.32 16.23 12.14
CA ASP A 199 -6.63 15.74 13.49
C ASP A 199 -7.01 14.27 13.42
N GLY A 200 -6.52 13.43 14.35
CA GLY A 200 -6.78 12.01 14.28
C GLY A 200 -6.09 11.17 15.33
N THR A 201 -5.94 9.89 15.02
CA THR A 201 -5.37 8.86 15.90
C THR A 201 -4.24 8.09 15.21
N VAL A 202 -3.19 7.80 15.94
CA VAL A 202 -2.10 6.91 15.50
C VAL A 202 -2.60 5.48 15.52
N LYS A 203 -2.69 4.84 14.36
CA LYS A 203 -3.16 3.44 14.25
C LYS A 203 -2.03 2.44 14.33
N MET A 204 -0.86 2.79 13.78
CA MET A 204 0.28 1.89 13.72
C MET A 204 1.60 2.67 13.74
N VAL A 205 2.54 2.19 14.51
CA VAL A 205 3.95 2.58 14.44
C VAL A 205 4.76 1.36 14.05
N PHE A 206 5.44 1.44 12.90
CA PHE A 206 6.22 0.29 12.43
C PHE A 206 7.42 0.01 13.37
N PRO A 207 7.73 -1.25 13.68
CA PRO A 207 8.82 -1.61 14.60
C PRO A 207 10.16 -0.99 14.24
N THR A 208 10.44 -0.87 12.94
CA THR A 208 11.65 -0.21 12.40
C THR A 208 11.49 1.30 12.24
N LYS A 209 10.41 1.89 12.79
CA LYS A 209 10.17 3.33 12.94
C LYS A 209 10.18 4.18 11.66
N HIS A 210 10.38 3.55 10.49
CA HIS A 210 10.48 4.23 9.20
C HIS A 210 9.12 4.69 8.63
N ALA A 211 8.04 4.18 9.21
CA ALA A 211 6.69 4.49 8.77
C ALA A 211 5.69 4.56 9.93
N ILE A 212 4.63 5.34 9.70
CA ILE A 212 3.53 5.52 10.63
C ILE A 212 2.20 5.48 9.87
N GLY A 213 1.24 4.71 10.37
CA GLY A 213 -0.15 4.69 9.92
C GLY A 213 -1.02 5.52 10.85
N ILE A 214 -1.79 6.44 10.29
CA ILE A 214 -2.66 7.35 11.04
C ILE A 214 -4.06 7.37 10.41
N GLU A 215 -5.06 7.69 11.22
CA GLU A 215 -6.46 7.80 10.79
C GLU A 215 -7.02 9.14 11.25
N SER A 216 -7.69 9.84 10.32
CA SER A 216 -8.39 11.08 10.64
C SER A 216 -9.70 10.81 11.40
N GLU A 217 -10.27 11.83 12.04
CA GLU A 217 -11.60 11.74 12.66
C GLU A 217 -12.69 11.35 11.65
N ASP A 218 -12.52 11.69 10.37
CA ASP A 218 -13.42 11.33 9.26
C ASP A 218 -13.13 9.93 8.68
N GLY A 219 -12.23 9.16 9.29
CA GLY A 219 -11.91 7.78 8.88
C GLY A 219 -11.00 7.68 7.65
N VAL A 220 -10.25 8.71 7.28
CA VAL A 220 -9.23 8.63 6.23
C VAL A 220 -7.97 8.00 6.81
N GLU A 221 -7.58 6.84 6.28
CA GLU A 221 -6.33 6.17 6.66
C GLU A 221 -5.17 6.64 5.78
N LEU A 222 -4.12 7.11 6.41
CA LEU A 222 -2.93 7.63 5.76
C LEU A 222 -1.68 6.90 6.26
N LEU A 223 -0.86 6.47 5.32
CA LEU A 223 0.47 5.96 5.57
C LEU A 223 1.52 7.01 5.20
N ILE A 224 2.40 7.34 6.12
CA ILE A 224 3.60 8.15 5.87
C ILE A 224 4.81 7.21 5.96
N HIS A 225 5.49 6.99 4.83
CA HIS A 225 6.65 6.10 4.73
C HIS A 225 7.90 6.92 4.41
N PHE A 226 8.77 7.15 5.37
CA PHE A 226 9.93 8.03 5.21
C PHE A 226 11.09 7.31 4.52
N GLY A 227 11.41 7.75 3.32
CA GLY A 227 12.47 7.18 2.47
C GLY A 227 12.09 5.82 1.85
N LEU A 228 12.96 5.28 1.02
CA LEU A 228 12.81 3.96 0.40
C LEU A 228 13.85 2.99 0.95
N GLU A 229 13.44 1.72 1.13
CA GLU A 229 14.26 0.64 1.69
C GLU A 229 14.80 0.92 3.11
N THR A 230 14.21 1.89 3.81
CA THR A 230 14.59 2.34 5.15
C THR A 230 14.23 1.34 6.25
N VAL A 231 13.42 0.34 5.97
CA VAL A 231 13.19 -0.82 6.85
C VAL A 231 14.51 -1.51 7.25
N LYS A 232 15.49 -1.53 6.34
CA LYS A 232 16.82 -2.15 6.55
C LYS A 232 17.67 -1.44 7.60
N LEU A 233 17.31 -0.22 7.97
CA LEU A 233 18.01 0.59 8.97
C LEU A 233 17.64 0.20 10.40
N GLU A 234 16.66 -0.71 10.58
CA GLU A 234 16.25 -1.25 11.89
C GLU A 234 15.94 -0.16 12.94
N GLY A 235 15.38 0.97 12.47
CA GLY A 235 15.02 2.12 13.30
C GLY A 235 16.12 3.13 13.57
N GLN A 236 17.33 2.92 13.04
CA GLN A 236 18.40 3.91 13.14
C GLN A 236 18.07 5.15 12.30
N GLY A 237 18.29 6.32 12.86
CA GLY A 237 17.95 7.59 12.23
C GLY A 237 16.48 8.00 12.40
N PHE A 238 15.66 7.26 13.16
CA PHE A 238 14.25 7.55 13.38
C PHE A 238 13.92 7.71 14.87
N ASP A 239 13.27 8.82 15.22
CA ASP A 239 12.73 9.09 16.55
C ASP A 239 11.22 9.34 16.44
N ILE A 240 10.42 8.40 16.93
CA ILE A 240 8.96 8.47 16.96
C ILE A 240 8.53 9.22 18.22
N LEU A 241 7.71 10.26 18.04
CA LEU A 241 7.27 11.14 19.11
C LEU A 241 5.89 10.80 19.66
N VAL A 242 5.22 9.81 19.08
CA VAL A 242 3.86 9.36 19.43
C VAL A 242 3.84 7.83 19.58
N LYS A 243 2.73 7.30 20.10
CA LYS A 243 2.51 5.85 20.24
C LYS A 243 1.20 5.45 19.56
N GLU A 244 1.04 4.18 19.30
CA GLU A 244 -0.22 3.63 18.85
C GLU A 244 -1.36 3.99 19.80
N ASN A 245 -2.50 4.35 19.23
CA ASN A 245 -3.71 4.86 19.90
C ASN A 245 -3.59 6.25 20.54
N ASP A 246 -2.48 6.97 20.36
CA ASP A 246 -2.42 8.37 20.73
C ASP A 246 -3.28 9.22 19.78
N ASN A 247 -4.07 10.14 20.34
CA ASN A 247 -4.72 11.18 19.57
C ASN A 247 -3.73 12.30 19.30
N PHE A 248 -3.82 12.89 18.11
CA PHE A 248 -2.99 14.02 17.70
C PHE A 248 -3.84 15.10 17.02
N VAL A 249 -3.32 16.30 16.96
CA VAL A 249 -3.93 17.44 16.25
C VAL A 249 -3.07 17.85 15.06
N LEU A 250 -3.70 18.46 14.06
CA LEU A 250 -3.02 19.02 12.89
C LEU A 250 -1.78 19.84 13.28
N GLY A 251 -0.66 19.56 12.61
CA GLY A 251 0.62 20.22 12.85
C GLY A 251 1.37 19.75 14.09
N GLN A 252 0.87 18.76 14.83
CA GLN A 252 1.62 18.12 15.92
C GLN A 252 2.80 17.33 15.36
N PRO A 253 4.02 17.41 15.94
CA PRO A 253 5.13 16.56 15.54
C PRO A 253 4.83 15.08 15.82
N LEU A 254 5.03 14.23 14.80
CA LEU A 254 4.83 12.79 14.87
C LEU A 254 6.15 12.02 14.89
N MET A 255 7.14 12.49 14.13
CA MET A 255 8.41 11.82 13.96
C MET A 255 9.52 12.83 13.69
N LYS A 256 10.73 12.53 14.15
CA LYS A 256 11.98 13.19 13.74
C LYS A 256 12.90 12.20 13.09
N VAL A 257 13.49 12.60 11.98
CA VAL A 257 14.37 11.77 11.18
C VAL A 257 15.72 12.46 11.01
N ASP A 258 16.80 11.73 11.22
CA ASP A 258 18.14 12.17 10.84
C ASP A 258 18.28 12.06 9.33
N LEU A 259 17.91 13.13 8.61
CA LEU A 259 17.87 13.14 7.16
C LEU A 259 19.24 12.88 6.53
N ASP A 260 20.32 13.32 7.17
CA ASP A 260 21.67 13.09 6.65
C ASP A 260 22.06 11.62 6.79
N TYR A 261 21.71 10.99 7.91
CA TYR A 261 21.86 9.55 8.08
C TYR A 261 21.08 8.77 7.02
N ILE A 262 19.82 9.15 6.76
CA ILE A 262 18.99 8.48 5.74
C ILE A 262 19.58 8.65 4.35
N LYS A 263 20.08 9.84 3.99
CA LYS A 263 20.76 10.08 2.69
C LYS A 263 21.97 9.18 2.45
N GLU A 264 22.69 8.84 3.52
CA GLU A 264 23.91 8.02 3.42
C GLU A 264 23.61 6.52 3.39
N HIS A 265 22.50 6.07 3.99
CA HIS A 265 22.26 4.64 4.27
C HIS A 265 21.02 4.06 3.59
N ALA A 266 20.12 4.89 3.06
CA ALA A 266 18.91 4.45 2.37
C ALA A 266 19.05 4.63 0.85
N GLU A 267 18.17 3.97 0.11
CA GLU A 267 18.14 4.07 -1.36
C GLU A 267 17.66 5.46 -1.81
N SER A 268 16.71 6.05 -1.09
CA SER A 268 16.18 7.38 -1.38
C SER A 268 15.53 7.97 -0.13
N THR A 269 15.53 9.30 -0.04
CA THR A 269 14.78 10.05 0.99
C THR A 269 13.35 10.37 0.57
N ILE A 270 12.97 10.10 -0.69
CA ILE A 270 11.61 10.35 -1.16
C ILE A 270 10.60 9.64 -0.25
N THR A 271 9.61 10.38 0.21
CA THR A 271 8.70 9.96 1.27
C THR A 271 7.28 9.85 0.71
N PRO A 272 6.81 8.65 0.38
CA PRO A 272 5.42 8.40 0.00
C PRO A 272 4.45 8.70 1.16
N ILE A 273 3.32 9.32 0.79
CA ILE A 273 2.20 9.67 1.67
C ILE A 273 0.95 9.15 0.97
N VAL A 274 0.42 8.03 1.46
CA VAL A 274 -0.57 7.22 0.74
C VAL A 274 -1.86 7.09 1.53
N VAL A 275 -2.99 7.40 0.90
CA VAL A 275 -4.32 7.08 1.41
C VAL A 275 -4.62 5.62 1.09
N THR A 276 -4.70 4.78 2.14
CA THR A 276 -4.81 3.32 1.99
C THR A 276 -6.25 2.84 1.83
N ASN A 277 -7.23 3.66 2.23
CA ASN A 277 -8.65 3.33 2.20
C ASN A 277 -9.48 4.28 1.34
N LEU A 278 -8.96 4.71 0.19
CA LEU A 278 -9.63 5.67 -0.68
C LEU A 278 -11.00 5.18 -1.18
N ASN A 279 -11.17 3.85 -1.32
CA ASN A 279 -12.42 3.18 -1.78
C ASN A 279 -12.95 3.79 -3.09
N ASP A 280 -14.20 4.29 -3.09
CA ASP A 280 -14.86 4.92 -4.26
C ASP A 280 -14.60 6.44 -4.35
N ARG A 281 -13.77 6.99 -3.46
CA ARG A 281 -13.43 8.43 -3.41
C ARG A 281 -12.30 8.73 -4.40
N THR A 282 -12.20 9.98 -4.79
CA THR A 282 -11.14 10.49 -5.68
C THR A 282 -10.17 11.37 -4.92
N LEU A 283 -8.92 11.32 -5.30
CA LEU A 283 -7.86 12.13 -4.75
C LEU A 283 -7.45 13.21 -5.75
N GLU A 284 -7.47 14.46 -5.32
CA GLU A 284 -7.04 15.61 -6.12
C GLU A 284 -5.82 16.26 -5.45
N VAL A 285 -4.69 16.32 -6.16
CA VAL A 285 -3.49 17.01 -5.70
C VAL A 285 -3.68 18.50 -5.87
N LEU A 286 -3.61 19.27 -4.77
CA LEU A 286 -3.90 20.72 -4.76
C LEU A 286 -2.68 21.58 -5.09
N GLN A 287 -1.47 21.06 -4.87
CA GLN A 287 -0.21 21.77 -5.07
C GLN A 287 0.85 20.85 -5.68
N HIS A 288 1.80 21.44 -6.41
CA HIS A 288 2.99 20.78 -6.94
C HIS A 288 4.22 21.64 -6.67
N GLY A 289 5.39 21.01 -6.63
CA GLY A 289 6.65 21.69 -6.33
C GLY A 289 6.87 21.87 -4.83
N HIS A 290 7.54 22.94 -4.41
CA HIS A 290 7.90 23.13 -3.02
C HIS A 290 6.69 23.47 -2.14
N VAL A 291 6.54 22.73 -1.04
CA VAL A 291 5.50 22.94 -0.03
C VAL A 291 6.13 23.03 1.35
N ASN A 292 5.48 23.76 2.27
CA ASN A 292 5.80 23.73 3.69
C ASN A 292 4.86 22.75 4.41
N HIS A 293 5.30 22.18 5.52
CA HIS A 293 4.37 21.44 6.36
C HIS A 293 3.18 22.34 6.75
N GLY A 294 1.98 21.79 6.72
CA GLY A 294 0.75 22.54 6.98
C GLY A 294 0.13 23.23 5.76
N ASP A 295 0.77 23.21 4.59
CA ASP A 295 0.14 23.64 3.34
C ASP A 295 -0.89 22.58 2.90
N LYS A 296 -2.00 23.02 2.26
CA LYS A 296 -3.00 22.08 1.72
C LYS A 296 -2.39 21.30 0.55
N ALA A 297 -2.24 20.00 0.68
CA ALA A 297 -1.59 19.16 -0.31
C ALA A 297 -2.58 18.37 -1.16
N VAL A 298 -3.59 17.77 -0.54
CA VAL A 298 -4.53 16.85 -1.19
C VAL A 298 -5.96 17.11 -0.72
N LEU A 299 -6.91 16.98 -1.66
CA LEU A 299 -8.34 16.96 -1.38
C LEU A 299 -8.89 15.56 -1.75
N ILE A 300 -9.60 14.95 -0.83
CA ILE A 300 -10.35 13.70 -1.04
C ILE A 300 -11.82 14.07 -1.15
N LYS A 301 -12.44 13.63 -2.28
CA LYS A 301 -13.85 13.87 -2.62
C LYS A 301 -14.66 12.59 -2.66
#